data_6fe7b103b8b4daea14482dbcc6aff66d
#
_entry.id   6fe7b103b8b4daea14482dbcc6aff66d
#
_cell.length_a   1.000
_cell.length_b   1.000
_cell.length_c   1.000
_cell.angle_alpha   90.00
_cell.angle_beta   90.00
_cell.angle_gamma   90.00
#
_symmetry.space_group_name_H-M   'P 1'
#
loop_
_entity.id
_entity.type
_entity.pdbx_description
1 polymer ?
#
loop_
_entity_poly.entity_id
_entity_poly.type
_entity_poly.pdbx_seq_one_letter_code
_entity_poly.pdbx_strand_id
1 'polypeptide(L)'
;MTSAEILDHVRRTIAELFELDLEDVQAESTVFDDLDLDSIDAIDLVAKLQQLTGERIEEQAMRSVRTVGDLAKLVAAQLGATPS
;
A
#
# COMPACT_ATOMS: atom_id res chain seq x y z
N MET A 1 -2.51 3.86 14.94
CA MET A 1 -1.24 3.48 14.28
C MET A 1 -0.49 4.72 13.83
N THR A 2 0.83 4.69 13.89
CA THR A 2 1.66 5.76 13.33
C THR A 2 1.84 5.54 11.82
N SER A 3 2.31 6.57 11.13
CA SER A 3 2.61 6.46 9.69
C SER A 3 3.66 5.38 9.42
N ALA A 4 4.65 5.24 10.31
CA ALA A 4 5.69 4.21 10.16
C ALA A 4 5.12 2.81 10.29
N GLU A 5 4.19 2.60 11.21
CA GLU A 5 3.53 1.31 11.38
C GLU A 5 2.68 0.97 10.16
N ILE A 6 1.99 1.96 9.61
CA ILE A 6 1.16 1.77 8.41
C ILE A 6 2.04 1.40 7.22
N LEU A 7 3.16 2.08 7.05
CA LEU A 7 4.10 1.75 5.98
C LEU A 7 4.58 0.30 6.10
N ASP A 8 4.92 -0.13 7.31
CA ASP A 8 5.36 -1.50 7.55
C ASP A 8 4.25 -2.50 7.19
N HIS A 9 3.01 -2.23 7.59
CA HIS A 9 1.88 -3.09 7.25
C HIS A 9 1.64 -3.16 5.75
N VAL A 10 1.71 -2.02 5.07
CA VAL A 10 1.52 -1.98 3.62
C VAL A 10 2.60 -2.79 2.92
N ARG A 11 3.85 -2.64 3.32
CA ARG A 11 4.96 -3.40 2.76
C ARG A 11 4.76 -4.91 2.94
N ARG A 12 4.40 -5.33 4.14
CA ARG A 12 4.15 -6.76 4.44
C ARG A 12 2.97 -7.30 3.67
N THR A 13 1.91 -6.52 3.54
CA THR A 13 0.72 -6.91 2.80
C THR A 13 1.07 -7.16 1.33
N ILE A 14 1.82 -6.25 0.73
CA ILE A 14 2.26 -6.41 -0.66
C ILE A 14 3.15 -7.64 -0.81
N ALA A 15 4.11 -7.81 0.09
CA ALA A 15 5.04 -8.93 0.03
C ALA A 15 4.30 -10.26 0.12
N GLU A 16 3.35 -10.37 1.04
CA GLU A 16 2.57 -11.60 1.21
C GLU A 16 1.63 -11.86 0.05
N LEU A 17 0.92 -10.82 -0.39
CA LEU A 17 -0.11 -10.95 -1.43
C LEU A 17 0.48 -11.37 -2.77
N PHE A 18 1.64 -10.86 -3.10
CA PHE A 18 2.29 -11.10 -4.39
C PHE A 18 3.52 -12.00 -4.29
N GLU A 19 3.74 -12.62 -3.15
CA GLU A 19 4.85 -13.55 -2.90
C GLU A 19 6.22 -12.93 -3.21
N LEU A 20 6.40 -11.69 -2.75
CA LEU A 20 7.65 -10.95 -2.90
C LEU A 20 8.43 -10.98 -1.59
N ASP A 21 9.74 -10.80 -1.68
CA ASP A 21 10.56 -10.60 -0.49
C ASP A 21 10.31 -9.22 0.09
N LEU A 22 10.20 -9.13 1.41
CA LEU A 22 9.96 -7.85 2.07
C LEU A 22 11.05 -6.83 1.74
N GLU A 23 12.27 -7.29 1.54
CA GLU A 23 13.41 -6.44 1.18
C GLU A 23 13.22 -5.74 -0.17
N ASP A 24 12.46 -6.35 -1.07
CA ASP A 24 12.18 -5.80 -2.39
C ASP A 24 11.02 -4.80 -2.38
N VAL A 25 10.30 -4.70 -1.27
CA VAL A 25 9.14 -3.81 -1.12
C VAL A 25 9.53 -2.66 -0.20
N GLN A 26 10.20 -1.66 -0.77
CA GLN A 26 10.64 -0.49 -0.03
C GLN A 26 9.68 0.68 -0.23
N ALA A 27 9.79 1.70 0.62
CA ALA A 27 8.93 2.88 0.51
C ALA A 27 9.08 3.58 -0.84
N GLU A 28 10.28 3.60 -1.40
CA GLU A 28 10.59 4.21 -2.69
C GLU A 28 10.32 3.30 -3.89
N SER A 29 9.97 2.02 -3.66
CA SER A 29 9.65 1.10 -4.76
C SER A 29 8.38 1.54 -5.48
N THR A 30 8.43 1.60 -6.81
CA THR A 30 7.26 1.93 -7.61
C THR A 30 6.37 0.71 -7.75
N VAL A 31 5.09 0.89 -7.49
CA VAL A 31 4.12 -0.22 -7.43
C VAL A 31 4.00 -0.92 -8.78
N PHE A 32 3.90 -0.16 -9.86
CA PHE A 32 3.67 -0.73 -11.18
C PHE A 32 4.95 -1.09 -11.93
N ASP A 33 6.03 -0.34 -11.71
CA ASP A 33 7.30 -0.58 -12.42
C ASP A 33 8.23 -1.52 -11.66
N ASP A 34 8.58 -1.18 -10.42
CA ASP A 34 9.53 -1.99 -9.64
C ASP A 34 8.95 -3.31 -9.17
N LEU A 35 7.69 -3.30 -8.74
CA LEU A 35 7.01 -4.50 -8.26
C LEU A 35 6.27 -5.24 -9.36
N ASP A 36 6.25 -4.68 -10.57
CA ASP A 36 5.64 -5.30 -11.74
C ASP A 36 4.17 -5.69 -11.53
N LEU A 37 3.43 -4.84 -10.81
CA LEU A 37 2.01 -5.06 -10.59
C LEU A 37 1.20 -4.41 -11.70
N ASP A 38 0.09 -5.05 -12.09
CA ASP A 38 -0.82 -4.49 -13.09
C ASP A 38 -2.08 -3.94 -12.40
N SER A 39 -3.04 -3.47 -13.19
CA SER A 39 -4.25 -2.87 -12.66
C SER A 39 -5.13 -3.87 -11.92
N ILE A 40 -5.07 -5.15 -12.28
CA ILE A 40 -5.81 -6.21 -11.58
C ILE A 40 -5.18 -6.44 -10.20
N ASP A 41 -3.86 -6.48 -10.16
CA ASP A 41 -3.12 -6.63 -8.90
C ASP A 41 -3.41 -5.45 -7.96
N ALA A 42 -3.51 -4.25 -8.51
CA ALA A 42 -3.84 -3.06 -7.72
C ALA A 42 -5.23 -3.17 -7.09
N ILE A 43 -6.21 -3.72 -7.80
CA ILE A 43 -7.55 -3.95 -7.27
C ILE A 43 -7.50 -4.94 -6.11
N ASP A 44 -6.77 -6.03 -6.26
CA ASP A 44 -6.61 -7.03 -5.20
C ASP A 44 -5.93 -6.40 -3.96
N LEU A 45 -4.92 -5.58 -4.19
CA LEU A 45 -4.22 -4.90 -3.12
C LEU A 45 -5.13 -3.94 -2.36
N VAL A 46 -5.93 -3.15 -3.07
CA VAL A 46 -6.90 -2.24 -2.47
C VAL A 46 -7.90 -3.02 -1.62
N ALA A 47 -8.43 -4.12 -2.15
CA ALA A 47 -9.38 -4.96 -1.43
C ALA A 47 -8.76 -5.49 -0.12
N LYS A 48 -7.52 -5.93 -0.19
CA LYS A 48 -6.81 -6.44 0.99
C LYS A 48 -6.58 -5.35 2.03
N LEU A 49 -6.17 -4.17 1.59
CA LEU A 49 -5.96 -3.03 2.49
C LEU A 49 -7.26 -2.58 3.15
N GLN A 50 -8.37 -2.60 2.42
CA GLN A 50 -9.69 -2.29 2.98
C GLN A 50 -10.07 -3.27 4.07
N GLN A 51 -9.77 -4.55 3.89
CA GLN A 51 -10.03 -5.55 4.92
C GLN A 51 -9.19 -5.30 6.18
N LEU A 52 -7.95 -4.89 6.01
CA LEU A 52 -7.04 -4.64 7.14
C LEU A 52 -7.40 -3.38 7.91
N THR A 53 -7.81 -2.34 7.21
CA THR A 53 -8.07 -1.03 7.83
C THR A 53 -9.52 -0.83 8.22
N GLY A 54 -10.43 -1.58 7.60
CA GLY A 54 -11.86 -1.37 7.77
C GLY A 54 -12.37 -0.11 7.07
N GLU A 55 -11.50 0.57 6.31
CA GLU A 55 -11.83 1.81 5.62
C GLU A 55 -11.91 1.58 4.12
N ARG A 56 -12.78 2.34 3.48
CA ARG A 56 -12.91 2.27 2.03
C ARG A 56 -11.81 3.08 1.35
N ILE A 57 -11.09 2.44 0.44
CA ILE A 57 -10.07 3.09 -0.38
C ILE A 57 -10.62 3.20 -1.80
N GLU A 58 -10.70 4.42 -2.31
CA GLU A 58 -11.22 4.63 -3.65
C GLU A 58 -10.19 4.27 -4.71
N GLU A 59 -10.67 3.63 -5.77
CA GLU A 59 -9.83 3.20 -6.88
C GLU A 59 -9.12 4.37 -7.55
N GLN A 60 -9.80 5.53 -7.63
CA GLN A 60 -9.20 6.74 -8.19
C GLN A 60 -7.97 7.19 -7.41
N ALA A 61 -7.99 7.01 -6.10
CA ALA A 61 -6.86 7.39 -5.26
C ALA A 61 -5.63 6.54 -5.58
N MET A 62 -5.84 5.28 -5.95
CA MET A 62 -4.73 4.39 -6.35
C MET A 62 -4.02 4.86 -7.62
N ARG A 63 -4.72 5.56 -8.49
CA ARG A 63 -4.12 6.03 -9.73
C ARG A 63 -3.06 7.11 -9.51
N SER A 64 -3.14 7.82 -8.40
CA SER A 64 -2.15 8.83 -8.04
C SER A 64 -0.98 8.24 -7.25
N VAL A 65 -1.09 6.99 -6.83
CA VAL A 65 -0.03 6.29 -6.10
C VAL A 65 1.04 5.82 -7.08
N ARG A 66 2.28 6.18 -6.82
CA ARG A 66 3.42 5.74 -7.63
C ARG A 66 4.31 4.78 -6.85
N THR A 67 4.57 5.08 -5.59
CA THR A 67 5.45 4.28 -4.74
C THR A 67 4.66 3.64 -3.61
N VAL A 68 5.29 2.67 -2.97
CA VAL A 68 4.75 2.04 -1.76
C VAL A 68 4.53 3.08 -0.66
N GLY A 69 5.45 4.04 -0.54
CA GLY A 69 5.32 5.13 0.41
C GLY A 69 4.08 6.00 0.15
N ASP A 70 3.78 6.27 -1.13
CA ASP A 70 2.58 7.01 -1.51
C ASP A 70 1.32 6.26 -1.09
N LEU A 71 1.31 4.95 -1.29
CA LEU A 71 0.20 4.10 -0.87
C LEU A 71 0.03 4.13 0.65
N ALA A 72 1.14 4.05 1.38
CA ALA A 72 1.10 4.13 2.84
C ALA A 72 0.54 5.46 3.32
N LYS A 73 0.89 6.56 2.65
CA LYS A 73 0.35 7.89 2.97
C LYS A 73 -1.16 7.95 2.72
N LEU A 74 -1.62 7.34 1.65
CA LEU A 74 -3.04 7.27 1.34
C LEU A 74 -3.80 6.52 2.45
N VAL A 75 -3.28 5.37 2.86
CA VAL A 75 -3.87 4.58 3.95
C VAL A 75 -3.85 5.36 5.25
N ALA A 76 -2.74 6.03 5.55
CA ALA A 76 -2.60 6.83 6.76
C ALA A 76 -3.63 7.96 6.80
N ALA A 77 -3.86 8.61 5.68
CA ALA A 77 -4.86 9.68 5.57
C ALA A 77 -6.27 9.15 5.84
N GLN A 78 -6.59 7.96 5.34
CA GLN A 78 -7.89 7.33 5.56
C GLN A 78 -8.09 6.96 7.03
N LEU A 79 -7.05 6.54 7.71
CA LEU A 79 -7.12 6.15 9.12
C LEU A 79 -6.95 7.32 10.08
N GLY A 80 -6.61 8.51 9.60
CA GLY A 80 -6.31 9.64 10.47
C GLY A 80 -5.09 9.38 11.34
N ALA A 81 -4.08 8.70 10.79
CA ALA A 81 -2.89 8.33 11.55
C ALA A 81 -2.04 9.53 11.93
N THR A 82 -1.37 9.41 13.09
CA THR A 82 -0.44 10.44 13.53
C THR A 82 0.85 10.37 12.72
N PRO A 83 1.44 11.50 12.35
CA PRO A 83 2.76 11.52 11.72
C PRO A 83 3.80 10.92 12.66
N SER A 84 4.70 10.15 12.12
CA SER A 84 5.78 9.57 12.93
C SER A 84 7.08 10.33 12.74
#